data_7931ae777d0cc4f4d9709d77c4a825b0
#
_entry.id   7931ae777d0cc4f4d9709d77c4a825b0
#
_cell.length_a   1.000
_cell.length_b   1.000
_cell.length_c   1.000
_cell.angle_alpha   90.00
_cell.angle_beta   90.00
_cell.angle_gamma   90.00
#
_symmetry.space_group_name_H-M   'P 1'
#
loop_
_entity.id
_entity.type
_entity.pdbx_description
1 polymer ?
#
loop_
_entity_poly.entity_id
_entity_poly.type
_entity_poly.pdbx_seq_one_letter_code
_entity_poly.pdbx_strand_id
1 'polypeptide(L)'
;MSWTRIRLELARGPDHPEGSHRIGYELSLPLDTKGRLAVSVFRELPELCTIHRQREDSDERVGTLKHHRGDHWVFAYGAPDALEENLPRFGQHRFQVGDYISVLDDHGHDHTYRVVSSVPAPGLAHARMGASS
;
A
#
# COMPACT_ATOMS: atom_id res chain seq x y z
N MET A 1 15.91 8.09 3.32
CA MET A 1 14.85 7.07 3.28
C MET A 1 14.23 6.94 4.67
N SER A 2 12.95 6.77 4.72
CA SER A 2 12.21 6.62 5.98
C SER A 2 11.14 5.55 5.83
N TRP A 3 11.12 4.56 6.74
CA TRP A 3 9.99 3.65 6.84
C TRP A 3 8.77 4.44 7.30
N THR A 4 7.67 4.30 6.56
CA THR A 4 6.50 5.16 6.70
C THR A 4 5.24 4.32 6.75
N ARG A 5 4.36 4.64 7.69
CA ARG A 5 3.02 4.07 7.73
C ARG A 5 2.07 5.01 6.99
N ILE A 6 1.39 4.46 6.01
CA ILE A 6 0.51 5.22 5.13
C ILE A 6 -0.90 4.67 5.25
N ARG A 7 -1.87 5.54 5.49
CA ARG A 7 -3.29 5.17 5.48
C ARG A 7 -3.93 5.69 4.21
N LEU A 8 -4.55 4.77 3.45
CA LEU A 8 -5.36 5.08 2.28
C LEU A 8 -6.83 4.83 2.61
N GLU A 9 -7.71 5.75 2.25
CA GLU A 9 -9.15 5.59 2.41
C GLU A 9 -9.85 5.80 1.09
N LEU A 10 -10.95 5.05 0.89
CA LEU A 10 -11.72 5.11 -0.35
C LEU A 10 -12.21 6.53 -0.59
N ALA A 11 -11.86 7.08 -1.75
CA ALA A 11 -12.31 8.40 -2.17
C ALA A 11 -13.76 8.34 -2.69
N ARG A 12 -14.32 9.50 -2.97
CA ARG A 12 -15.69 9.61 -3.51
C ARG A 12 -15.82 8.84 -4.81
N GLY A 13 -16.94 8.13 -4.96
CA GLY A 13 -17.24 7.35 -6.16
C GLY A 13 -18.71 7.01 -6.24
N PRO A 14 -19.13 6.30 -7.31
CA PRO A 14 -20.57 5.98 -7.53
C PRO A 14 -21.22 5.22 -6.38
N ASP A 15 -20.50 4.25 -5.80
CA ASP A 15 -21.03 3.42 -4.72
C ASP A 15 -20.88 4.05 -3.34
N HIS A 16 -19.99 5.03 -3.22
CA HIS A 16 -19.71 5.75 -1.98
C HIS A 16 -19.55 7.24 -2.28
N PRO A 17 -20.65 8.00 -2.41
CA PRO A 17 -20.59 9.41 -2.82
C PRO A 17 -19.75 10.29 -1.89
N GLU A 18 -19.59 9.90 -0.64
CA GLU A 18 -18.78 10.64 0.33
C GLU A 18 -17.44 9.94 0.63
N GLY A 19 -17.12 8.85 -0.11
CA GLY A 19 -16.00 8.00 0.21
C GLY A 19 -16.30 7.09 1.40
N SER A 20 -15.27 6.45 1.94
CA SER A 20 -15.42 5.63 3.15
C SER A 20 -14.11 5.56 3.91
N HIS A 21 -14.17 5.82 5.21
CA HIS A 21 -13.01 5.62 6.10
C HIS A 21 -12.90 4.17 6.59
N ARG A 22 -13.88 3.31 6.27
CA ARG A 22 -13.88 1.90 6.63
C ARG A 22 -13.30 1.00 5.54
N ILE A 23 -13.15 1.54 4.34
CA ILE A 23 -12.57 0.83 3.19
C ILE A 23 -11.25 1.49 2.87
N GLY A 24 -10.18 0.72 2.93
CA GLY A 24 -8.88 1.27 2.62
C GLY A 24 -7.74 0.32 2.89
N TYR A 25 -6.56 0.89 3.02
CA TYR A 25 -5.32 0.16 3.22
C TYR A 25 -4.45 0.84 4.26
N GLU A 26 -3.74 0.04 5.03
CA GLU A 26 -2.56 0.50 5.75
C GLU A 26 -1.33 -0.11 5.11
N LEU A 27 -0.40 0.76 4.74
CA LEU A 27 0.84 0.36 4.08
C LEU A 27 2.01 0.65 5.00
N SER A 28 3.00 -0.24 5.02
CA SER A 28 4.31 0.04 5.60
C SER A 28 5.33 -0.01 4.47
N LEU A 29 5.87 1.15 4.10
CA LEU A 29 6.75 1.28 2.95
C LEU A 29 7.95 2.17 3.27
N PRO A 30 9.13 1.87 2.65
CA PRO A 30 10.26 2.79 2.70
C PRO A 30 10.06 3.89 1.66
N LEU A 31 10.04 5.16 2.09
CA LEU A 31 9.91 6.30 1.20
C LEU A 31 11.20 7.09 1.13
N ASP A 32 11.51 7.60 -0.06
CA ASP A 32 12.65 8.49 -0.25
C ASP A 32 12.32 9.92 0.21
N THR A 33 13.26 10.83 0.05
CA THR A 33 13.08 12.22 0.49
C THR A 33 12.00 12.96 -0.29
N LYS A 34 11.59 12.44 -1.43
CA LYS A 34 10.51 13.01 -2.26
C LYS A 34 9.16 12.38 -1.97
N GLY A 35 9.10 11.44 -1.02
CA GLY A 35 7.87 10.73 -0.66
C GLY A 35 7.49 9.60 -1.59
N ARG A 36 8.39 9.16 -2.46
CA ARG A 36 8.17 8.03 -3.35
C ARG A 36 8.78 6.76 -2.77
N LEU A 37 8.32 5.62 -3.27
CA LEU A 37 8.87 4.33 -2.85
C LEU A 37 10.39 4.29 -3.11
N ALA A 38 11.15 3.97 -2.06
CA ALA A 38 12.59 3.75 -2.18
C ALA A 38 12.82 2.34 -2.72
N VAL A 39 12.90 2.21 -4.04
CA VAL A 39 12.90 0.91 -4.73
C VAL A 39 14.08 0.03 -4.31
N SER A 40 15.25 0.61 -4.09
CA SER A 40 16.43 -0.16 -3.67
C SER A 40 16.21 -0.82 -2.30
N VAL A 41 15.57 -0.11 -1.38
CA VAL A 41 15.26 -0.66 -0.05
C VAL A 41 14.17 -1.72 -0.16
N PHE A 42 13.15 -1.50 -0.99
CA PHE A 42 12.14 -2.51 -1.27
C PHE A 42 12.78 -3.81 -1.78
N ARG A 43 13.75 -3.72 -2.69
CA ARG A 43 14.41 -4.90 -3.25
C ARG A 43 15.19 -5.71 -2.22
N GLU A 44 15.75 -5.03 -1.23
CA GLU A 44 16.49 -5.69 -0.16
C GLU A 44 15.60 -6.27 0.92
N LEU A 45 14.48 -5.59 1.22
CA LEU A 45 13.59 -5.92 2.34
C LEU A 45 12.12 -5.99 1.90
N PRO A 46 11.79 -6.78 0.85
CA PRO A 46 10.42 -6.80 0.35
C PRO A 46 9.41 -7.34 1.37
N GLU A 47 9.84 -8.22 2.25
CA GLU A 47 8.96 -8.80 3.28
C GLU A 47 8.52 -7.78 4.33
N LEU A 48 9.19 -6.63 4.42
CA LEU A 48 8.79 -5.55 5.33
C LEU A 48 7.83 -4.56 4.67
N CYS A 49 7.63 -4.65 3.37
CA CYS A 49 6.69 -3.80 2.64
C CYS A 49 5.31 -4.44 2.69
N THR A 50 4.58 -4.17 3.76
CA THR A 50 3.35 -4.87 4.08
C THR A 50 2.11 -4.05 3.77
N ILE A 51 1.02 -4.77 3.50
CA ILE A 51 -0.28 -4.21 3.15
C ILE A 51 -1.32 -4.81 4.09
N HIS A 52 -2.13 -3.97 4.70
CA HIS A 52 -3.30 -4.41 5.45
C HIS A 52 -4.53 -3.79 4.78
N ARG A 53 -5.33 -4.62 4.11
CA ARG A 53 -6.56 -4.19 3.44
C ARG A 53 -7.75 -4.32 4.38
N GLN A 54 -8.56 -3.27 4.44
CA GLN A 54 -9.77 -3.22 5.27
C GLN A 54 -11.00 -2.99 4.42
N ARG A 55 -12.08 -3.73 4.74
CA ARG A 55 -13.39 -3.64 4.09
C ARG A 55 -14.49 -3.51 5.14
N GLU A 56 -15.66 -2.97 4.74
CA GLU A 56 -16.80 -2.79 5.65
C GLU A 56 -17.33 -4.08 6.25
N ASP A 57 -17.27 -5.17 5.48
CA ASP A 57 -17.77 -6.48 5.88
C ASP A 57 -16.77 -7.30 6.72
N SER A 58 -15.76 -6.65 7.24
CA SER A 58 -14.68 -7.28 8.02
C SER A 58 -13.81 -8.25 7.22
N ASP A 59 -13.87 -8.19 5.88
CA ASP A 59 -12.96 -8.95 5.03
C ASP A 59 -11.59 -8.27 5.02
N GLU A 60 -10.82 -8.53 6.07
CA GLU A 60 -9.48 -8.00 6.20
C GLU A 60 -8.47 -8.97 5.58
N ARG A 61 -7.49 -8.43 4.86
CA ARG A 61 -6.42 -9.21 4.28
C ARG A 61 -5.08 -8.55 4.56
N VAL A 62 -4.07 -9.38 4.79
CA VAL A 62 -2.68 -8.95 4.94
C VAL A 62 -1.89 -9.49 3.77
N GLY A 63 -1.08 -8.64 3.18
CA GLY A 63 -0.25 -9.01 2.04
C GLY A 63 1.04 -8.22 1.99
N THR A 64 1.69 -8.28 0.85
CA THR A 64 2.93 -7.57 0.60
C THR A 64 2.90 -6.89 -0.76
N LEU A 65 3.72 -5.85 -0.90
CA LEU A 65 3.98 -5.22 -2.18
C LEU A 65 4.87 -6.13 -3.03
N LYS A 66 4.48 -6.37 -4.28
CA LYS A 66 5.32 -7.10 -5.23
C LYS A 66 5.53 -6.30 -6.50
N HIS A 67 6.69 -6.47 -7.08
CA HIS A 67 7.06 -5.87 -8.35
C HIS A 67 7.23 -6.98 -9.39
N HIS A 68 6.42 -6.94 -10.43
CA HIS A 68 6.57 -7.80 -11.59
C HIS A 68 7.46 -7.12 -12.63
N ARG A 69 7.26 -7.33 -13.92
CA ARG A 69 8.09 -6.73 -14.97
C ARG A 69 7.74 -5.26 -15.18
N GLY A 70 8.74 -4.45 -15.52
CA GLY A 70 8.57 -3.05 -15.86
C GLY A 70 7.98 -2.26 -14.69
N ASP A 71 6.90 -1.55 -14.97
CA ASP A 71 6.23 -0.70 -13.98
C ASP A 71 4.99 -1.40 -13.37
N HIS A 72 4.96 -2.73 -13.43
CA HIS A 72 3.83 -3.51 -12.93
C HIS A 72 4.00 -3.83 -11.45
N TRP A 73 3.33 -3.07 -10.62
CA TRP A 73 3.28 -3.23 -9.17
C TRP A 73 1.95 -3.81 -8.75
N VAL A 74 1.95 -4.65 -7.72
CA VAL A 74 0.73 -5.26 -7.18
C VAL A 74 0.77 -5.33 -5.67
N PHE A 75 -0.41 -5.30 -5.05
CA PHE A 75 -0.61 -5.80 -3.71
C PHE A 75 -0.94 -7.29 -3.82
N ALA A 76 -0.16 -8.15 -3.19
CA ALA A 76 -0.30 -9.60 -3.28
C ALA A 76 -0.64 -10.18 -1.91
N TYR A 77 -1.71 -10.97 -1.86
CA TYR A 77 -2.27 -11.46 -0.60
C TYR A 77 -1.99 -12.95 -0.33
N GLY A 78 -1.43 -13.67 -1.30
CA GLY A 78 -1.06 -15.06 -1.11
C GLY A 78 -2.25 -16.01 -1.02
N ALA A 79 -2.08 -17.07 -0.24
CA ALA A 79 -3.14 -18.07 -0.06
C ALA A 79 -4.37 -17.47 0.62
N PRO A 80 -5.60 -18.03 0.37
CA PRO A 80 -5.85 -19.24 -0.44
C PRO A 80 -5.93 -19.02 -1.93
N ASP A 81 -6.24 -17.80 -2.40
CA ASP A 81 -6.60 -17.53 -3.78
C ASP A 81 -5.52 -16.79 -4.58
N ALA A 82 -4.39 -16.49 -3.96
CA ALA A 82 -3.29 -15.74 -4.58
C ALA A 82 -3.77 -14.42 -5.23
N LEU A 83 -4.71 -13.74 -4.57
CA LEU A 83 -5.29 -12.49 -5.06
C LEU A 83 -4.22 -11.42 -5.25
N GLU A 84 -4.28 -10.71 -6.39
CA GLU A 84 -3.43 -9.56 -6.66
C GLU A 84 -4.28 -8.38 -7.10
N GLU A 85 -3.91 -7.20 -6.62
CA GLU A 85 -4.51 -5.94 -7.03
C GLU A 85 -3.47 -5.10 -7.73
N ASN A 86 -3.77 -4.60 -8.92
CA ASN A 86 -2.81 -3.87 -9.74
C ASN A 86 -2.74 -2.40 -9.35
N LEU A 87 -1.52 -1.86 -9.39
CA LEU A 87 -1.22 -0.51 -8.91
C LEU A 87 -0.58 0.31 -10.03
N PRO A 88 -1.39 0.95 -10.91
CA PRO A 88 -0.84 1.74 -12.00
C PRO A 88 0.07 2.85 -11.46
N ARG A 89 1.26 2.99 -12.06
CA ARG A 89 2.22 4.05 -11.76
C ARG A 89 2.65 4.13 -10.31
N PHE A 90 2.60 3.01 -9.59
CA PHE A 90 2.87 3.01 -8.14
C PHE A 90 4.23 3.59 -7.79
N GLY A 91 5.26 3.26 -8.55
CA GLY A 91 6.61 3.76 -8.31
C GLY A 91 6.77 5.27 -8.55
N GLN A 92 5.79 5.92 -9.19
CA GLN A 92 5.83 7.35 -9.49
C GLN A 92 5.02 8.18 -8.49
N HIS A 93 4.18 7.54 -7.67
CA HIS A 93 3.35 8.26 -6.70
C HIS A 93 4.17 8.80 -5.55
N ARG A 94 3.81 10.00 -5.12
CA ARG A 94 4.22 10.53 -3.82
C ARG A 94 3.13 10.18 -2.82
N PHE A 95 3.53 9.64 -1.67
CA PHE A 95 2.58 9.28 -0.63
C PHE A 95 2.44 10.45 0.35
N GLN A 96 1.90 11.54 -0.15
CA GLN A 96 1.63 12.76 0.59
C GLN A 96 0.15 12.86 0.92
N VAL A 97 -0.19 13.33 2.13
CA VAL A 97 -1.59 13.51 2.50
C VAL A 97 -2.31 14.37 1.47
N GLY A 98 -3.45 13.88 1.00
CA GLY A 98 -4.22 14.49 -0.06
C GLY A 98 -4.00 13.93 -1.46
N ASP A 99 -2.93 13.17 -1.68
CA ASP A 99 -2.69 12.53 -2.98
C ASP A 99 -3.67 11.38 -3.19
N TYR A 100 -3.94 11.07 -4.47
CA TYR A 100 -4.85 10.00 -4.87
C TYR A 100 -4.08 8.87 -5.52
N ILE A 101 -4.49 7.63 -5.22
CA ILE A 101 -3.86 6.42 -5.73
C ILE A 101 -4.93 5.50 -6.28
N SER A 102 -4.74 5.01 -7.51
CA SER A 102 -5.64 4.05 -8.13
C SER A 102 -5.20 2.63 -7.80
N VAL A 103 -6.17 1.78 -7.47
CA VAL A 103 -5.98 0.35 -7.30
C VAL A 103 -6.99 -0.36 -8.19
N LEU A 104 -6.50 -1.24 -9.07
CA LEU A 104 -7.37 -2.08 -9.90
C LEU A 104 -7.59 -3.41 -9.18
N ASP A 105 -8.85 -3.78 -8.97
CA ASP A 105 -9.18 -5.06 -8.37
C ASP A 105 -8.90 -6.23 -9.35
N ASP A 106 -9.16 -7.45 -8.92
CA ASP A 106 -8.92 -8.66 -9.73
C ASP A 106 -9.86 -8.77 -10.94
N HIS A 107 -10.90 -7.94 -11.01
CA HIS A 107 -11.80 -7.81 -12.17
C HIS A 107 -11.46 -6.62 -13.07
N GLY A 108 -10.37 -5.90 -12.75
CA GLY A 108 -9.94 -4.74 -13.52
C GLY A 108 -10.70 -3.46 -13.23
N HIS A 109 -11.53 -3.43 -12.19
CA HIS A 109 -12.25 -2.22 -11.81
C HIS A 109 -11.33 -1.28 -11.04
N ASP A 110 -11.34 0.00 -11.45
CA ASP A 110 -10.52 1.05 -10.85
C ASP A 110 -11.22 1.61 -9.61
N HIS A 111 -10.49 1.61 -8.50
CA HIS A 111 -10.94 2.24 -7.26
C HIS A 111 -9.90 3.28 -6.86
N THR A 112 -10.36 4.48 -6.56
CA THR A 112 -9.49 5.58 -6.17
C THR A 112 -9.47 5.73 -4.65
N TYR A 113 -8.27 5.82 -4.10
CA TYR A 113 -8.05 6.01 -2.67
C TYR A 113 -7.29 7.32 -2.44
N ARG A 114 -7.52 7.94 -1.29
CA ARG A 114 -6.82 9.15 -0.89
C ARG A 114 -5.87 8.84 0.25
N VAL A 115 -4.68 9.40 0.21
CA VAL A 115 -3.73 9.35 1.34
C VAL A 115 -4.27 10.26 2.43
N VAL A 116 -4.64 9.69 3.57
CA VAL A 116 -5.16 10.47 4.70
C VAL A 116 -4.15 10.62 5.83
N SER A 117 -3.15 9.74 5.88
CA SER A 117 -2.02 9.94 6.78
C SER A 117 -0.77 9.32 6.20
N SER A 118 0.38 9.90 6.52
CA SER A 118 1.70 9.43 6.11
C SER A 118 2.68 9.83 7.20
N VAL A 119 3.04 8.86 8.05
CA VAL A 119 3.78 9.11 9.28
C VAL A 119 5.01 8.22 9.33
N PRO A 120 6.19 8.79 9.60
CA PRO A 120 7.38 7.96 9.80
C PRO A 120 7.15 6.96 10.93
N ALA A 121 7.51 5.70 10.67
CA ALA A 121 7.34 4.61 11.62
C ALA A 121 8.58 3.71 11.63
N PRO A 122 9.76 4.25 11.96
CA PRO A 122 11.01 3.48 11.84
C PRO A 122 11.06 2.26 12.77
N GLY A 123 10.31 2.29 13.88
CA GLY A 123 10.33 1.22 14.86
C GLY A 123 9.91 -0.15 14.35
N LEU A 124 9.06 -0.21 13.31
CA LEU A 124 8.61 -1.49 12.76
C LEU A 124 9.75 -2.26 12.10
N ALA A 125 10.44 -1.62 11.16
CA ALA A 125 11.56 -2.26 10.47
C ALA A 125 12.74 -2.46 11.42
N HIS A 126 13.01 -1.50 12.27
CA HIS A 126 14.11 -1.58 13.23
C HIS A 126 13.90 -2.73 14.22
N ALA A 127 12.72 -2.87 14.78
CA ALA A 127 12.39 -3.96 15.71
C ALA A 127 12.54 -5.33 15.03
N ARG A 128 12.12 -5.46 13.77
CA ARG A 128 12.24 -6.72 13.03
C ARG A 128 13.69 -7.04 12.71
N MET A 129 14.48 -6.05 12.33
CA MET A 129 15.91 -6.23 12.09
C MET A 129 16.64 -6.58 13.38
N GLY A 130 16.29 -5.96 14.49
CA GLY A 130 16.85 -6.27 15.80
C GLY A 130 16.53 -7.70 16.24
N ALA A 131 15.34 -8.20 15.94
CA ALA A 131 14.94 -9.55 16.30
C ALA A 131 15.70 -10.63 15.52
N SER A 132 16.21 -10.30 14.36
CA SER A 132 16.98 -11.24 13.53
C SER A 132 18.47 -11.26 13.84
N SER A 133 18.93 -10.42 14.73
CA SER A 133 20.35 -10.32 15.12
C SER A 133 20.63 -11.11 16.47
#